data_cab853bf66fc53a0daa53e73132dce34
#
_entry.id   cab853bf66fc53a0daa53e73132dce34
#
_cell.length_a   1.000
_cell.length_b   1.000
_cell.length_c   1.000
_cell.angle_alpha   90.00
_cell.angle_beta   90.00
_cell.angle_gamma   90.00
#
_symmetry.space_group_name_H-M   'P 1'
#
loop_
_entity.id
_entity.type
_entity.pdbx_description
1 polymer ?
#
loop_
_entity_poly.entity_id
_entity_poly.type
_entity_poly.pdbx_seq_one_letter_code
_entity_poly.pdbx_strand_id
1 'polypeptide(L)'
;MPIRLSRGSILVRFPSSDGLSLEGRLTKAAADRAVVLCHPHPLYGGSMLTPVIMTAEQAFQEAGYTTLAFNFRGVGGSEGAHGEGKAEVADVAGALGYLEATLGDRPTLFAVAGYSFGSYVGAMTAAADERIGFYLGVAPPLNH
;
A
#
# COMPACT_ATOMS: atom_id res chain seq x y z
N MET A 1 -2.87 -21.53 -9.90
CA MET A 1 -3.45 -20.67 -10.91
C MET A 1 -2.69 -19.36 -11.02
N PRO A 2 -2.28 -18.96 -12.21
CA PRO A 2 -1.60 -17.67 -12.33
C PRO A 2 -2.54 -16.54 -11.91
N ILE A 3 -2.00 -15.56 -11.22
CA ILE A 3 -2.76 -14.38 -10.83
C ILE A 3 -2.90 -13.49 -12.05
N ARG A 4 -4.13 -13.16 -12.35
CA ARG A 4 -4.42 -12.28 -13.47
C ARG A 4 -4.42 -10.84 -12.99
N LEU A 5 -3.50 -10.04 -13.50
CA LEU A 5 -3.49 -8.60 -13.22
C LEU A 5 -4.68 -7.94 -13.91
N SER A 6 -5.24 -6.91 -13.26
CA SER A 6 -6.25 -6.06 -13.87
C SER A 6 -5.65 -5.36 -15.11
N ARG A 7 -6.50 -5.03 -16.05
CA ARG A 7 -6.07 -4.28 -17.24
C ARG A 7 -5.46 -2.95 -16.81
N GLY A 8 -4.23 -2.69 -17.26
CA GLY A 8 -3.48 -1.49 -16.90
C GLY A 8 -2.64 -1.61 -15.64
N SER A 9 -2.70 -2.75 -14.94
CA SER A 9 -1.84 -3.00 -13.78
C SER A 9 -0.43 -3.37 -14.22
N ILE A 10 0.57 -2.81 -13.56
CA ILE A 10 1.98 -3.14 -13.79
C ILE A 10 2.65 -3.46 -12.47
N LEU A 11 3.62 -4.36 -12.52
CA LEU A 11 4.49 -4.62 -11.37
C LEU A 11 5.58 -3.56 -11.34
N VAL A 12 5.81 -3.01 -10.16
CA VAL A 12 6.77 -1.92 -9.97
C VAL A 12 7.69 -2.22 -8.78
N ARG A 13 8.80 -1.51 -8.73
CA ARG A 13 9.67 -1.49 -7.56
C ARG A 13 9.92 -0.05 -7.16
N PHE A 14 9.98 0.17 -5.85
CA PHE A 14 10.23 1.50 -5.31
C PHE A 14 10.95 1.36 -3.96
N PRO A 15 11.69 2.40 -3.52
CA PRO A 15 12.37 2.33 -2.24
C PRO A 15 11.44 2.69 -1.08
N SER A 16 11.58 1.97 0.03
CA SER A 16 11.07 2.46 1.31
C SER A 16 11.82 3.75 1.68
N SER A 17 11.32 4.51 2.63
CA SER A 17 12.00 5.74 3.03
C SER A 17 13.37 5.49 3.68
N ASP A 18 13.61 4.27 4.15
CA ASP A 18 14.91 3.84 4.69
C ASP A 18 15.74 3.00 3.70
N GLY A 19 15.34 2.95 2.41
CA GLY A 19 16.19 2.46 1.33
C GLY A 19 16.03 1.01 0.90
N LEU A 20 15.06 0.28 1.42
CA LEU A 20 14.79 -1.09 0.96
C LEU A 20 14.00 -1.09 -0.34
N SER A 21 14.33 -2.00 -1.26
CA SER A 21 13.57 -2.14 -2.50
C SER A 21 12.32 -2.98 -2.25
N LEU A 22 11.16 -2.40 -2.49
CA LEU A 22 9.86 -3.04 -2.29
C LEU A 22 9.19 -3.33 -3.63
N GLU A 23 8.41 -4.41 -3.69
CA GLU A 23 7.63 -4.70 -4.88
C GLU A 23 6.18 -4.29 -4.68
N GLY A 24 5.57 -3.80 -5.76
CA GLY A 24 4.18 -3.39 -5.73
C GLY A 24 3.48 -3.58 -7.06
N ARG A 25 2.19 -3.28 -7.05
CA ARG A 25 1.33 -3.36 -8.21
C ARG A 25 0.63 -2.01 -8.37
N LEU A 26 0.93 -1.33 -9.45
CA LEU A 26 0.39 0.00 -9.74
C LEU A 26 -0.66 -0.08 -10.84
N THR A 27 -1.81 0.54 -10.61
CA THR A 27 -2.83 0.72 -11.64
C THR A 27 -3.21 2.19 -11.66
N LYS A 28 -2.82 2.88 -12.74
CA LYS A 28 -3.09 4.32 -12.88
C LYS A 28 -4.53 4.59 -13.29
N ALA A 29 -5.10 5.65 -12.75
CA ALA A 29 -6.39 6.18 -13.14
C ALA A 29 -6.25 7.66 -13.54
N ALA A 30 -7.29 8.20 -14.18
CA ALA A 30 -7.27 9.59 -14.64
C ALA A 30 -7.63 10.60 -13.53
N ALA A 31 -8.19 10.13 -12.42
CA ALA A 31 -8.67 11.01 -11.35
C ALA A 31 -7.54 11.54 -10.47
N ASP A 32 -7.84 12.56 -9.69
CA ASP A 32 -6.87 13.28 -8.85
C ASP A 32 -6.66 12.63 -7.49
N ARG A 33 -6.86 11.31 -7.39
CA ARG A 33 -6.78 10.60 -6.12
C ARG A 33 -6.00 9.32 -6.26
N ALA A 34 -5.24 8.98 -5.22
CA ALA A 34 -4.43 7.77 -5.20
C ALA A 34 -4.52 7.12 -3.82
N VAL A 35 -4.43 5.80 -3.77
CA VAL A 35 -4.48 5.04 -2.53
C VAL A 35 -3.37 4.01 -2.47
N VAL A 36 -2.73 3.93 -1.31
CA VAL A 36 -1.78 2.88 -0.95
C VAL A 36 -2.52 1.83 -0.14
N LEU A 37 -2.39 0.56 -0.54
CA LEU A 37 -3.08 -0.56 0.10
C LEU A 37 -2.09 -1.40 0.90
N CYS A 38 -2.36 -1.56 2.18
CA CYS A 38 -1.49 -2.21 3.16
C CYS A 38 -2.09 -3.54 3.59
N HIS A 39 -1.36 -4.63 3.32
CA HIS A 39 -1.87 -5.99 3.48
C HIS A 39 -1.88 -6.49 4.93
N PRO A 40 -2.59 -7.62 5.21
CA PRO A 40 -2.61 -8.24 6.53
C PRO A 40 -1.25 -8.75 6.99
N HIS A 41 -1.20 -9.29 8.20
CA HIS A 41 0.02 -9.66 8.89
C HIS A 41 0.92 -10.59 8.06
N PRO A 42 2.18 -10.20 7.82
CA PRO A 42 3.10 -10.99 6.99
C PRO A 42 3.35 -12.40 7.50
N LEU A 43 3.44 -12.57 8.82
CA LEU A 43 3.74 -13.87 9.42
C LEU A 43 2.56 -14.83 9.39
N TYR A 44 1.38 -14.35 9.00
CA TYR A 44 0.18 -15.18 8.84
C TYR A 44 -0.25 -15.25 7.37
N GLY A 45 0.70 -15.13 6.45
CA GLY A 45 0.45 -15.28 5.02
C GLY A 45 -0.06 -14.03 4.32
N GLY A 46 -0.07 -12.88 4.98
CA GLY A 46 -0.49 -11.62 4.36
C GLY A 46 0.48 -11.15 3.29
N SER A 47 -0.06 -10.64 2.18
CA SER A 47 0.70 -10.07 1.08
C SER A 47 -0.23 -9.20 0.22
N MET A 48 0.32 -8.52 -0.77
CA MET A 48 -0.47 -7.78 -1.75
C MET A 48 -1.37 -8.69 -2.59
N LEU A 49 -1.22 -10.00 -2.49
CA LEU A 49 -2.04 -10.99 -3.19
C LEU A 49 -3.21 -11.50 -2.33
N THR A 50 -3.28 -11.10 -1.08
CA THR A 50 -4.39 -11.51 -0.20
C THR A 50 -5.73 -11.06 -0.81
N PRO A 51 -6.74 -11.94 -0.88
CA PRO A 51 -8.00 -11.61 -1.56
C PRO A 51 -8.67 -10.32 -1.09
N VAL A 52 -8.64 -10.01 0.20
CA VAL A 52 -9.25 -8.78 0.71
C VAL A 52 -8.56 -7.55 0.13
N ILE A 53 -7.24 -7.60 -0.09
CA ILE A 53 -6.49 -6.50 -0.70
C ILE A 53 -6.85 -6.36 -2.18
N MET A 54 -6.92 -7.46 -2.90
CA MET A 54 -7.28 -7.44 -4.31
C MET A 54 -8.71 -6.93 -4.53
N THR A 55 -9.62 -7.30 -3.64
CA THR A 55 -11.01 -6.81 -3.67
C THR A 55 -11.06 -5.30 -3.37
N ALA A 56 -10.34 -4.84 -2.36
CA ALA A 56 -10.26 -3.42 -2.04
C ALA A 56 -9.63 -2.62 -3.17
N GLU A 57 -8.57 -3.14 -3.77
CA GLU A 57 -7.92 -2.53 -4.92
C GLU A 57 -8.91 -2.29 -6.06
N GLN A 58 -9.69 -3.31 -6.40
CA GLN A 58 -10.71 -3.21 -7.44
C GLN A 58 -11.76 -2.15 -7.09
N ALA A 59 -12.22 -2.13 -5.85
CA ALA A 59 -13.22 -1.16 -5.41
C ALA A 59 -12.71 0.28 -5.52
N PHE A 60 -11.46 0.53 -5.12
CA PHE A 60 -10.86 1.86 -5.27
C PHE A 60 -10.67 2.24 -6.73
N GLN A 61 -10.31 1.29 -7.59
CA GLN A 61 -10.19 1.54 -9.03
C GLN A 61 -11.54 1.94 -9.63
N GLU A 62 -12.62 1.26 -9.24
CA GLU A 62 -13.97 1.60 -9.69
C GLU A 62 -14.39 2.98 -9.21
N ALA A 63 -13.85 3.45 -8.08
CA ALA A 63 -14.09 4.78 -7.55
C ALA A 63 -13.15 5.85 -8.15
N GLY A 64 -12.33 5.47 -9.13
CA GLY A 64 -11.46 6.40 -9.84
C GLY A 64 -10.08 6.62 -9.25
N TYR A 65 -9.68 5.83 -8.26
CA TYR A 65 -8.36 5.97 -7.62
C TYR A 65 -7.28 5.29 -8.45
N THR A 66 -6.11 5.93 -8.53
CA THR A 66 -4.87 5.21 -8.81
C THR A 66 -4.55 4.36 -7.60
N THR A 67 -4.27 3.08 -7.80
CA THR A 67 -4.01 2.15 -6.70
C THR A 67 -2.58 1.65 -6.72
N LEU A 68 -1.97 1.60 -5.54
CA LEU A 68 -0.67 0.96 -5.32
C LEU A 68 -0.82 -0.02 -4.17
N ALA A 69 -0.92 -1.29 -4.51
CA ALA A 69 -0.80 -2.37 -3.55
C ALA A 69 0.65 -2.80 -3.52
N PHE A 70 1.19 -3.12 -2.36
CA PHE A 70 2.60 -3.49 -2.27
C PHE A 70 2.82 -4.54 -1.19
N ASN A 71 3.96 -5.20 -1.24
CA ASN A 71 4.41 -6.10 -0.19
C ASN A 71 5.31 -5.36 0.80
N PHE A 72 4.94 -5.44 2.09
CA PHE A 72 5.80 -4.94 3.15
C PHE A 72 7.17 -5.63 3.11
N ARG A 73 8.16 -5.00 3.73
CA ARG A 73 9.53 -5.55 3.84
C ARG A 73 9.49 -7.02 4.29
N GLY A 74 10.32 -7.82 3.68
CA GLY A 74 10.42 -9.24 4.00
C GLY A 74 9.34 -10.12 3.39
N VAL A 75 8.40 -9.55 2.62
CA VAL A 75 7.31 -10.30 1.99
C VAL A 75 7.54 -10.39 0.48
N GLY A 76 7.36 -11.57 -0.08
CA GLY A 76 7.51 -11.79 -1.53
C GLY A 76 8.84 -11.27 -2.04
N GLY A 77 8.80 -10.43 -3.09
CA GLY A 77 9.99 -9.82 -3.68
C GLY A 77 10.49 -8.56 -3.00
N SER A 78 9.88 -8.14 -1.89
CA SER A 78 10.36 -6.98 -1.12
C SER A 78 11.54 -7.35 -0.25
N GLU A 79 12.56 -6.49 -0.22
CA GLU A 79 13.75 -6.69 0.60
C GLU A 79 13.47 -6.55 2.09
N GLY A 80 14.44 -6.95 2.91
CA GLY A 80 14.40 -6.74 4.34
C GLY A 80 13.74 -7.86 5.10
N ALA A 81 13.35 -7.56 6.34
CA ALA A 81 12.72 -8.50 7.26
C ALA A 81 11.59 -7.83 8.03
N HIS A 82 10.66 -8.63 8.51
CA HIS A 82 9.52 -8.17 9.30
C HIS A 82 9.98 -7.29 10.46
N GLY A 83 9.40 -6.09 10.58
CA GLY A 83 9.79 -5.09 11.59
C GLY A 83 8.72 -4.82 12.65
N GLU A 84 7.81 -5.74 12.86
CA GLU A 84 6.80 -5.72 13.92
C GLU A 84 5.86 -4.51 13.84
N GLY A 85 5.65 -3.99 12.65
CA GLY A 85 4.77 -2.85 12.40
C GLY A 85 5.42 -1.49 12.57
N LYS A 86 6.58 -1.41 13.19
CA LYS A 86 7.30 -0.14 13.41
C LYS A 86 8.12 0.25 12.19
N ALA A 87 8.96 -0.67 11.72
CA ALA A 87 9.80 -0.42 10.56
C ALA A 87 8.97 -0.27 9.28
N GLU A 88 7.82 -0.93 9.21
CA GLU A 88 6.93 -0.90 8.05
C GLU A 88 6.33 0.48 7.76
N VAL A 89 6.33 1.40 8.72
CA VAL A 89 5.93 2.80 8.46
C VAL A 89 6.79 3.41 7.36
N ALA A 90 8.08 3.07 7.32
CA ALA A 90 8.97 3.52 6.25
C ALA A 90 8.57 2.96 4.87
N ASP A 91 7.96 1.79 4.83
CA ASP A 91 7.48 1.19 3.58
C ASP A 91 6.30 1.98 3.02
N VAL A 92 5.34 2.34 3.86
CA VAL A 92 4.18 3.15 3.44
C VAL A 92 4.65 4.54 3.00
N ALA A 93 5.56 5.15 3.74
CA ALA A 93 6.13 6.44 3.37
C ALA A 93 6.82 6.39 2.01
N GLY A 94 7.54 5.30 1.73
CA GLY A 94 8.17 5.09 0.42
C GLY A 94 7.14 4.94 -0.70
N ALA A 95 6.05 4.23 -0.43
CA ALA A 95 4.97 4.06 -1.39
C ALA A 95 4.32 5.40 -1.76
N LEU A 96 4.08 6.25 -0.76
CA LEU A 96 3.56 7.60 -0.99
C LEU A 96 4.53 8.44 -1.82
N GLY A 97 5.82 8.38 -1.49
CA GLY A 97 6.85 9.09 -2.26
C GLY A 97 6.92 8.62 -3.72
N TYR A 98 6.77 7.32 -3.93
CA TYR A 98 6.72 6.75 -5.27
C TYR A 98 5.52 7.30 -6.07
N LEU A 99 4.35 7.36 -5.44
CA LEU A 99 3.16 7.91 -6.09
C LEU A 99 3.34 9.38 -6.43
N GLU A 100 3.91 10.18 -5.53
CA GLU A 100 4.22 11.58 -5.80
C GLU A 100 5.13 11.72 -7.02
N ALA A 101 6.21 10.95 -7.05
CA ALA A 101 7.18 11.01 -8.15
C ALA A 101 6.58 10.57 -9.48
N THR A 102 5.68 9.57 -9.43
CA THR A 102 5.10 8.97 -10.64
C THR A 102 3.94 9.81 -11.21
N LEU A 103 3.13 10.40 -10.33
CA LEU A 103 1.92 11.11 -10.73
C LEU A 103 2.09 12.63 -10.81
N GLY A 104 3.18 13.14 -10.27
CA GLY A 104 3.46 14.58 -10.26
C GLY A 104 2.44 15.35 -9.43
N ASP A 105 1.99 16.50 -9.95
CA ASP A 105 1.09 17.41 -9.23
C ASP A 105 -0.38 16.98 -9.31
N ARG A 106 -0.68 15.86 -9.95
CA ARG A 106 -2.07 15.47 -10.23
C ARG A 106 -2.87 15.07 -9.03
N PRO A 107 -2.37 14.17 -8.13
CA PRO A 107 -3.18 13.81 -6.99
C PRO A 107 -3.30 14.97 -6.01
N THR A 108 -4.54 15.33 -5.71
CA THR A 108 -4.87 16.28 -4.65
C THR A 108 -5.26 15.53 -3.37
N LEU A 109 -5.48 14.21 -3.47
CA LEU A 109 -5.83 13.36 -2.34
C LEU A 109 -5.00 12.09 -2.37
N PHE A 110 -4.21 11.88 -1.32
CA PHE A 110 -3.57 10.60 -1.05
C PHE A 110 -4.30 9.91 0.09
N ALA A 111 -4.68 8.65 -0.14
CA ALA A 111 -5.33 7.82 0.85
C ALA A 111 -4.45 6.63 1.21
N VAL A 112 -4.62 6.11 2.41
CA VAL A 112 -4.04 4.84 2.83
C VAL A 112 -5.19 3.97 3.32
N ALA A 113 -5.26 2.75 2.82
CA ALA A 113 -6.23 1.76 3.25
C ALA A 113 -5.48 0.51 3.70
N GLY A 114 -5.87 -0.08 4.81
CA GLY A 114 -5.21 -1.25 5.34
C GLY A 114 -6.16 -2.22 6.00
N TYR A 115 -5.75 -3.49 6.03
CA TYR A 115 -6.52 -4.56 6.66
C TYR A 115 -5.68 -5.20 7.76
N SER A 116 -6.25 -5.33 8.96
CA SER A 116 -5.61 -5.95 10.13
C SER A 116 -4.25 -5.29 10.43
N PHE A 117 -3.13 -6.03 10.34
CA PHE A 117 -1.78 -5.49 10.51
C PHE A 117 -1.55 -4.25 9.63
N GLY A 118 -1.97 -4.32 8.36
CA GLY A 118 -1.85 -3.18 7.45
C GLY A 118 -2.64 -1.96 7.90
N SER A 119 -3.77 -2.16 8.57
CA SER A 119 -4.52 -1.03 9.12
C SER A 119 -3.77 -0.35 10.28
N TYR A 120 -3.08 -1.13 11.10
CA TYR A 120 -2.26 -0.60 12.19
C TYR A 120 -1.08 0.24 11.64
N VAL A 121 -0.33 -0.32 10.69
CA VAL A 121 0.79 0.40 10.07
C VAL A 121 0.28 1.64 9.33
N GLY A 122 -0.83 1.51 8.62
CA GLY A 122 -1.46 2.62 7.91
C GLY A 122 -1.87 3.75 8.84
N ALA A 123 -2.45 3.40 10.00
CA ALA A 123 -2.85 4.39 11.00
C ALA A 123 -1.64 5.13 11.57
N MET A 124 -0.56 4.40 11.88
CA MET A 124 0.68 5.01 12.37
C MET A 124 1.28 5.96 11.34
N THR A 125 1.26 5.56 10.07
CA THR A 125 1.77 6.41 8.99
C THR A 125 0.88 7.65 8.83
N ALA A 126 -0.43 7.48 8.85
CA ALA A 126 -1.38 8.59 8.71
C ALA A 126 -1.22 9.63 9.83
N ALA A 127 -0.91 9.18 11.04
CA ALA A 127 -0.69 10.07 12.18
C ALA A 127 0.60 10.89 12.04
N ALA A 128 1.58 10.41 11.26
CA ALA A 128 2.90 11.00 11.17
C ALA A 128 3.18 11.67 9.81
N ASP A 129 2.38 11.39 8.78
CA ASP A 129 2.64 11.83 7.41
C ASP A 129 1.52 12.74 6.91
N GLU A 130 1.84 14.01 6.74
CA GLU A 130 0.87 15.03 6.34
C GLU A 130 0.32 14.85 4.92
N ARG A 131 0.96 14.03 4.09
CA ARG A 131 0.48 13.76 2.73
C ARG A 131 -0.83 12.99 2.73
N ILE A 132 -1.11 12.21 3.78
CA ILE A 132 -2.29 11.36 3.86
C ILE A 132 -3.50 12.21 4.25
N GLY A 133 -4.44 12.36 3.30
CA GLY A 133 -5.68 13.09 3.53
C GLY A 133 -6.86 12.21 3.91
N PHE A 134 -6.74 10.88 3.72
CA PHE A 134 -7.81 9.95 4.01
C PHE A 134 -7.22 8.60 4.44
N TYR A 135 -7.76 8.02 5.51
CA TYR A 135 -7.33 6.72 6.01
C TYR A 135 -8.54 5.81 6.22
N LEU A 136 -8.45 4.58 5.73
CA LEU A 136 -9.45 3.54 5.94
C LEU A 136 -8.78 2.32 6.56
N GLY A 137 -9.16 1.99 7.79
CA GLY A 137 -8.70 0.78 8.47
C GLY A 137 -9.83 -0.23 8.59
N VAL A 138 -9.56 -1.47 8.20
CA VAL A 138 -10.52 -2.58 8.28
C VAL A 138 -9.95 -3.64 9.21
N ALA A 139 -10.77 -4.07 10.18
CA ALA A 139 -10.41 -5.09 11.16
C ALA A 139 -9.08 -4.79 11.88
N PRO A 140 -8.91 -3.60 12.46
CA PRO A 140 -7.66 -3.27 13.13
C PRO A 140 -7.43 -4.21 14.32
N PRO A 141 -6.16 -4.63 14.56
CA PRO A 141 -5.87 -5.47 15.71
C PRO A 141 -6.03 -4.68 17.01
N LEU A 142 -6.68 -5.30 17.99
CA LEU A 142 -7.01 -4.62 19.25
C LEU A 142 -5.88 -4.62 20.28
N ASN A 143 -4.85 -5.44 20.07
CA ASN A 143 -3.79 -5.68 21.04
C ASN A 143 -2.41 -5.34 20.50
N HIS A 144 -2.29 -4.17 19.93
CA HIS A 144 -0.98 -3.69 19.46
C HIS A 144 -0.42 -2.59 20.32
#